data_2227e94040907b74d73fdc3f04a7572b
#
_entry.id   2227e94040907b74d73fdc3f04a7572b
#
_cell.length_a   1.000
_cell.length_b   1.000
_cell.length_c   1.000
_cell.angle_alpha   90.00
_cell.angle_beta   90.00
_cell.angle_gamma   90.00
#
_symmetry.space_group_name_H-M   'P 1'
#
loop_
_entity.id
_entity.type
_entity.pdbx_description
1 polymer ?
#
loop_
_entity_poly.entity_id
_entity_poly.type
_entity_poly.pdbx_seq_one_letter_code
_entity_poly.pdbx_strand_id
1 'polypeptide(L)'
;MLSCSESDKKEQFNTNCDTSNVVKPNSKVCCEKSKTELILSNIRNNKSKTEPEKRINFANNETIDSMVFIEGGVFLMGASDRKMALKREFPQHKVKVNSFYMDVHEVTNAQFSKFVEATGYKTVAEKPVNWEIFKKQLPPNTPKPNDEFLQPGSMVFSPQKGITNLVDFSQWWQWIKGANWRHPHGPNSTIKGKGNFPVVHICYSDAIAYASWCGKRLPTEAEW
;
A
#
# COMPACT_ATOMS: atom_id res chain seq x y z
N MET A 1 8.56 4.75 -2.02
CA MET A 1 7.29 4.94 -1.31
C MET A 1 6.96 6.41 -1.29
N LEU A 2 6.00 6.86 -2.09
CA LEU A 2 5.42 8.20 -1.96
C LEU A 2 4.30 8.08 -0.94
N SER A 3 4.51 8.65 0.25
CA SER A 3 3.51 8.78 1.29
C SER A 3 2.51 9.84 0.84
N CYS A 4 1.29 9.48 0.48
CA CYS A 4 0.16 10.41 0.51
C CYS A 4 -0.14 10.68 1.99
N SER A 5 0.16 11.88 2.46
CA SER A 5 -0.25 12.34 3.78
C SER A 5 -1.76 12.55 3.78
N GLU A 6 -2.49 11.68 4.45
CA GLU A 6 -3.86 11.95 4.89
C GLU A 6 -3.82 13.05 5.94
N SER A 7 -4.42 14.18 5.62
CA SER A 7 -4.68 15.23 6.59
C SER A 7 -5.86 14.82 7.46
N ASP A 8 -5.60 14.66 8.76
CA ASP A 8 -6.59 14.42 9.81
C ASP A 8 -7.71 15.49 9.77
N LYS A 9 -8.89 15.09 9.34
CA LYS A 9 -10.13 15.78 9.70
C LYS A 9 -10.63 15.21 11.02
N LYS A 10 -10.49 15.97 12.08
CA LYS A 10 -11.21 15.76 13.33
C LYS A 10 -12.70 15.90 13.06
N GLU A 11 -13.43 14.82 12.99
CA GLU A 11 -14.87 14.81 13.24
C GLU A 11 -15.08 14.77 14.75
N GLN A 12 -15.64 15.86 15.27
CA GLN A 12 -16.15 15.92 16.63
C GLN A 12 -17.42 15.05 16.71
N PHE A 13 -17.29 13.89 17.33
CA PHE A 13 -18.46 13.12 17.74
C PHE A 13 -19.11 13.77 18.97
N ASN A 14 -20.27 14.36 18.75
CA ASN A 14 -21.16 14.78 19.81
C ASN A 14 -21.83 13.53 20.42
N THR A 15 -21.46 13.19 21.64
CA THR A 15 -22.12 12.14 22.44
C THR A 15 -23.37 12.72 23.09
N ASN A 16 -24.52 12.46 22.49
CA ASN A 16 -25.79 12.42 23.22
C ASN A 16 -26.45 11.08 22.95
N CYS A 17 -26.28 10.15 23.85
CA CYS A 17 -27.07 8.91 23.93
C CYS A 17 -28.33 9.17 24.75
N ASP A 18 -29.46 9.31 24.08
CA ASP A 18 -30.76 9.11 24.70
C ASP A 18 -31.14 7.62 24.64
N THR A 19 -31.31 7.07 25.83
CA THR A 19 -31.76 5.69 26.06
C THR A 19 -33.27 5.64 25.99
N SER A 20 -33.83 5.15 24.87
CA SER A 20 -35.12 4.41 24.89
C SER A 20 -35.46 4.00 23.45
N ASN A 21 -35.24 2.72 23.13
CA ASN A 21 -36.11 1.83 22.37
C ASN A 21 -35.34 0.56 21.94
N VAL A 22 -35.59 -0.50 22.71
CA VAL A 22 -35.15 -1.85 22.34
C VAL A 22 -36.03 -2.34 21.19
N VAL A 23 -35.43 -2.35 19.97
CA VAL A 23 -35.99 -3.13 18.86
C VAL A 23 -34.96 -4.22 18.53
N LYS A 24 -35.39 -5.48 18.67
CA LYS A 24 -34.61 -6.66 18.28
C LYS A 24 -34.34 -6.63 16.76
N PRO A 25 -33.09 -6.70 16.29
CA PRO A 25 -32.87 -6.93 14.88
C PRO A 25 -32.86 -8.43 14.59
N ASN A 26 -33.91 -8.88 13.92
CA ASN A 26 -33.92 -10.13 13.19
C ASN A 26 -33.41 -9.78 11.77
N SER A 27 -32.10 -9.88 11.55
CA SER A 27 -31.55 -9.98 10.21
C SER A 27 -30.20 -10.69 10.27
N LYS A 28 -30.18 -11.88 9.71
CA LYS A 28 -28.96 -12.62 9.37
C LYS A 28 -28.16 -11.78 8.38
N VAL A 29 -27.23 -10.97 8.88
CA VAL A 29 -26.15 -10.44 8.04
C VAL A 29 -25.15 -11.58 7.86
N CYS A 30 -25.20 -12.19 6.70
CA CYS A 30 -24.20 -13.15 6.25
C CYS A 30 -22.89 -12.39 6.04
N CYS A 31 -22.01 -12.34 7.06
CA CYS A 31 -20.61 -12.02 6.85
C CYS A 31 -20.02 -13.17 6.04
N GLU A 32 -19.92 -13.01 4.74
CA GLU A 32 -19.06 -13.87 3.95
C GLU A 32 -17.63 -13.74 4.49
N LYS A 33 -17.17 -14.81 5.13
CA LYS A 33 -15.77 -14.92 5.54
C LYS A 33 -14.90 -14.74 4.29
N SER A 34 -13.92 -13.86 4.35
CA SER A 34 -13.00 -13.66 3.23
C SER A 34 -12.38 -15.00 2.83
N LYS A 35 -12.10 -15.21 1.54
CA LYS A 35 -11.44 -16.44 1.05
C LYS A 35 -10.17 -16.74 1.84
N THR A 36 -9.50 -15.73 2.33
CA THR A 36 -8.28 -15.83 3.16
C THR A 36 -8.56 -16.47 4.53
N GLU A 37 -9.68 -16.15 5.20
CA GLU A 37 -10.05 -16.77 6.48
C GLU A 37 -10.45 -18.23 6.32
N LEU A 38 -11.09 -18.60 5.23
CA LEU A 38 -11.41 -19.98 4.88
C LEU A 38 -10.15 -20.83 4.65
N ILE A 39 -9.14 -20.27 3.98
CA ILE A 39 -7.84 -20.92 3.75
C ILE A 39 -7.11 -21.11 5.08
N LEU A 40 -7.06 -20.09 5.94
CA LEU A 40 -6.41 -20.16 7.26
C LEU A 40 -7.12 -21.12 8.22
N SER A 41 -8.45 -21.23 8.17
CA SER A 41 -9.20 -22.19 8.98
C SER A 41 -8.92 -23.66 8.57
N ASN A 42 -8.76 -23.92 7.27
CA ASN A 42 -8.41 -25.25 6.74
C ASN A 42 -6.99 -25.68 7.11
N ILE A 43 -6.04 -24.73 7.22
CA ILE A 43 -4.66 -24.99 7.66
C ILE A 43 -4.62 -25.38 9.17
N ARG A 44 -5.45 -24.76 10.02
CA ARG A 44 -5.48 -25.04 11.47
C ARG A 44 -6.02 -26.41 11.84
N ASN A 45 -6.91 -27.00 11.04
CA ASN A 45 -7.58 -28.25 11.34
C ASN A 45 -6.77 -29.50 10.92
N ASN A 46 -5.64 -29.35 10.21
CA ASN A 46 -4.82 -30.46 9.71
C ASN A 46 -3.51 -30.69 10.47
N LYS A 47 -3.44 -30.37 11.77
CA LYS A 47 -2.29 -30.76 12.61
C LYS A 47 -2.44 -32.20 13.12
N SER A 48 -2.37 -33.18 12.22
CA SER A 48 -1.94 -34.54 12.58
C SER A 48 -1.60 -35.36 11.33
N LYS A 49 -0.33 -35.74 11.23
CA LYS A 49 0.37 -36.61 10.28
C LYS A 49 1.21 -35.86 9.24
N THR A 50 2.48 -36.14 9.32
CA THR A 50 3.56 -35.82 8.37
C THR A 50 3.24 -36.36 6.98
N GLU A 51 2.49 -35.60 6.20
CA GLU A 51 2.48 -35.67 4.74
C GLU A 51 3.09 -34.37 4.19
N PRO A 52 3.77 -34.37 3.04
CA PRO A 52 4.34 -33.19 2.46
C PRO A 52 3.22 -32.15 2.24
N GLU A 53 3.41 -30.97 2.78
CA GLU A 53 2.45 -29.86 2.74
C GLU A 53 1.94 -29.65 1.30
N LYS A 54 0.64 -29.83 1.13
CA LYS A 54 -0.05 -29.65 -0.15
C LYS A 54 0.05 -28.18 -0.51
N ARG A 55 0.87 -27.85 -1.51
CA ARG A 55 1.07 -26.49 -2.01
C ARG A 55 -0.26 -25.86 -2.39
N ILE A 56 -0.63 -24.77 -1.76
CA ILE A 56 -1.84 -24.01 -2.10
C ILE A 56 -1.48 -23.15 -3.32
N ASN A 57 -2.00 -23.53 -4.48
CA ASN A 57 -1.85 -22.74 -5.70
C ASN A 57 -2.86 -21.59 -5.68
N PHE A 58 -2.37 -20.36 -5.64
CA PHE A 58 -3.17 -19.18 -5.93
C PHE A 58 -3.47 -19.10 -7.44
N ALA A 59 -4.56 -18.46 -7.82
CA ALA A 59 -5.10 -18.48 -9.18
C ALA A 59 -4.11 -18.08 -10.31
N ASN A 60 -2.92 -17.58 -9.97
CA ASN A 60 -1.91 -17.07 -10.89
C ASN A 60 -0.52 -17.68 -10.71
N ASN A 61 -0.39 -18.93 -10.26
CA ASN A 61 0.89 -19.67 -10.14
C ASN A 61 1.99 -19.02 -9.26
N GLU A 62 1.67 -18.01 -8.46
CA GLU A 62 2.55 -17.56 -7.39
C GLU A 62 2.29 -18.46 -6.17
N THR A 63 3.25 -19.31 -5.88
CA THR A 63 3.18 -20.28 -4.79
C THR A 63 3.48 -19.60 -3.45
N ILE A 64 2.99 -20.18 -2.35
CA ILE A 64 3.38 -19.81 -0.97
C ILE A 64 4.92 -19.93 -0.79
N ASP A 65 5.61 -20.60 -1.69
CA ASP A 65 7.09 -20.75 -1.67
C ASP A 65 7.85 -19.40 -1.69
N SER A 66 7.19 -18.29 -2.10
CA SER A 66 7.77 -16.94 -2.05
C SER A 66 7.41 -16.15 -0.77
N MET A 67 6.65 -16.74 0.16
CA MET A 67 6.20 -16.10 1.38
C MET A 67 6.80 -16.78 2.62
N VAL A 68 7.11 -15.98 3.62
CA VAL A 68 7.56 -16.45 4.94
C VAL A 68 6.41 -16.35 5.94
N PHE A 69 6.29 -17.36 6.79
CA PHE A 69 5.34 -17.35 7.91
C PHE A 69 5.88 -16.47 9.03
N ILE A 70 5.08 -15.50 9.45
CA ILE A 70 5.34 -14.61 10.59
C ILE A 70 4.42 -15.05 11.72
N GLU A 71 5.03 -15.49 12.83
CA GLU A 71 4.28 -15.87 14.03
C GLU A 71 3.66 -14.63 14.68
N GLY A 72 2.37 -14.72 15.03
CA GLY A 72 1.67 -13.66 15.71
C GLY A 72 2.13 -13.49 17.16
N GLY A 73 1.97 -12.30 17.70
CA GLY A 73 2.42 -11.98 19.03
C GLY A 73 1.91 -10.66 19.55
N VAL A 74 2.43 -10.24 20.70
CA VAL A 74 2.18 -8.93 21.30
C VAL A 74 3.50 -8.18 21.38
N PHE A 75 3.52 -6.95 20.88
CA PHE A 75 4.68 -6.08 20.94
C PHE A 75 4.30 -4.65 21.35
N LEU A 76 5.29 -3.84 21.65
CA LEU A 76 5.11 -2.42 21.93
C LEU A 76 5.31 -1.61 20.65
N MET A 77 4.23 -1.02 20.14
CA MET A 77 4.24 -0.14 18.99
C MET A 77 4.33 1.31 19.43
N GLY A 78 5.07 2.10 18.68
CA GLY A 78 5.28 3.53 18.97
C GLY A 78 6.51 3.79 19.83
N ALA A 79 6.73 5.05 20.16
CA ALA A 79 7.92 5.51 20.84
C ALA A 79 7.65 5.90 22.30
N SER A 80 8.63 5.65 23.18
CA SER A 80 8.64 6.11 24.57
C SER A 80 9.49 7.38 24.77
N ASP A 81 10.50 7.60 23.91
CA ASP A 81 11.40 8.76 24.00
C ASP A 81 10.97 9.87 23.03
N ARG A 82 10.54 11.01 23.60
CA ARG A 82 10.10 12.19 22.86
C ARG A 82 11.23 12.97 22.17
N LYS A 83 12.50 12.69 22.46
CA LYS A 83 13.63 13.40 21.86
C LYS A 83 13.93 12.96 20.44
N MET A 84 13.68 11.68 20.15
CA MET A 84 14.04 11.04 18.88
C MET A 84 12.84 10.75 17.98
N ALA A 85 11.61 10.91 18.47
CA ALA A 85 10.40 10.48 17.79
C ALA A 85 9.43 11.63 17.50
N LEU A 86 8.63 11.48 16.45
CA LEU A 86 7.62 12.44 16.04
C LEU A 86 6.38 12.34 16.94
N LYS A 87 5.61 13.42 17.04
CA LYS A 87 4.39 13.46 17.87
C LYS A 87 3.39 12.35 17.54
N ARG A 88 3.28 11.95 16.27
CA ARG A 88 2.39 10.89 15.78
C ARG A 88 2.80 9.47 16.20
N GLU A 89 4.03 9.30 16.67
CA GLU A 89 4.56 8.01 17.11
C GLU A 89 4.25 7.73 18.59
N PHE A 90 3.54 8.63 19.26
CA PHE A 90 3.12 8.50 20.64
C PHE A 90 1.60 8.28 20.77
N PRO A 91 1.14 7.65 21.87
CA PRO A 91 1.94 7.00 22.93
C PRO A 91 2.42 5.60 22.50
N GLN A 92 3.48 5.11 23.14
CA GLN A 92 3.83 3.69 23.05
C GLN A 92 2.70 2.84 23.64
N HIS A 93 2.26 1.81 22.95
CA HIS A 93 1.14 0.96 23.37
C HIS A 93 1.33 -0.49 22.92
N LYS A 94 0.63 -1.41 23.59
CA LYS A 94 0.67 -2.84 23.24
C LYS A 94 -0.24 -3.10 22.04
N VAL A 95 0.29 -3.78 21.02
CA VAL A 95 -0.45 -4.25 19.86
C VAL A 95 -0.32 -5.76 19.75
N LYS A 96 -1.44 -6.44 19.50
CA LYS A 96 -1.49 -7.86 19.20
C LYS A 96 -1.70 -8.07 17.71
N VAL A 97 -0.80 -8.79 17.07
CA VAL A 97 -0.88 -9.19 15.67
C VAL A 97 -1.12 -10.69 15.59
N ASN A 98 -2.01 -11.13 14.72
CA ASN A 98 -2.18 -12.55 14.40
C ASN A 98 -1.07 -13.03 13.48
N SER A 99 -0.81 -14.36 13.47
CA SER A 99 0.12 -14.93 12.50
C SER A 99 -0.35 -14.69 11.06
N PHE A 100 0.58 -14.41 10.16
CA PHE A 100 0.32 -14.13 8.74
C PHE A 100 1.50 -14.58 7.86
N TYR A 101 1.30 -14.53 6.55
CA TYR A 101 2.37 -14.74 5.58
C TYR A 101 2.77 -13.41 4.95
N MET A 102 4.07 -13.20 4.76
CA MET A 102 4.66 -12.02 4.13
C MET A 102 5.51 -12.45 2.95
N ASP A 103 5.45 -11.73 1.82
CA ASP A 103 6.39 -11.91 0.73
C ASP A 103 7.82 -11.60 1.20
N VAL A 104 8.80 -12.41 0.76
CA VAL A 104 10.21 -12.25 1.19
C VAL A 104 10.89 -11.02 0.61
N HIS A 105 10.32 -10.42 -0.42
CA HIS A 105 10.84 -9.22 -1.07
C HIS A 105 9.70 -8.40 -1.65
N GLU A 106 10.01 -7.19 -2.06
CA GLU A 106 9.11 -6.29 -2.76
C GLU A 106 8.68 -6.87 -4.10
N VAL A 107 7.50 -6.43 -4.58
CA VAL A 107 7.00 -6.84 -5.91
C VAL A 107 7.96 -6.39 -7.01
N THR A 108 8.38 -7.34 -7.84
CA THR A 108 9.34 -7.10 -8.91
C THR A 108 8.66 -6.58 -10.19
N ASN A 109 9.47 -5.99 -11.08
CA ASN A 109 9.00 -5.56 -12.40
C ASN A 109 8.40 -6.72 -13.21
N ALA A 110 8.98 -7.92 -13.13
CA ALA A 110 8.47 -9.09 -13.84
C ALA A 110 7.09 -9.52 -13.31
N GLN A 111 6.91 -9.51 -11.99
CA GLN A 111 5.63 -9.85 -11.36
C GLN A 111 4.56 -8.82 -11.71
N PHE A 112 4.88 -7.54 -11.63
CA PHE A 112 3.96 -6.46 -11.97
C PHE A 112 3.60 -6.44 -13.47
N SER A 113 4.56 -6.78 -14.35
CA SER A 113 4.29 -6.95 -15.79
C SER A 113 3.20 -8.00 -16.04
N LYS A 114 3.28 -9.18 -15.39
CA LYS A 114 2.26 -10.23 -15.52
C LYS A 114 0.87 -9.74 -15.13
N PHE A 115 0.77 -8.97 -14.04
CA PHE A 115 -0.48 -8.35 -13.62
C PHE A 115 -1.04 -7.42 -14.68
N VAL A 116 -0.21 -6.52 -15.21
CA VAL A 116 -0.65 -5.56 -16.23
C VAL A 116 -1.01 -6.26 -17.54
N GLU A 117 -0.25 -7.27 -17.96
CA GLU A 117 -0.55 -8.07 -19.15
C GLU A 117 -1.88 -8.81 -19.03
N ALA A 118 -2.17 -9.38 -17.85
CA ALA A 118 -3.39 -10.12 -17.60
C ALA A 118 -4.64 -9.23 -17.47
N THR A 119 -4.50 -7.97 -17.01
CA THR A 119 -5.63 -7.11 -16.63
C THR A 119 -5.79 -5.87 -17.49
N GLY A 120 -4.76 -5.47 -18.25
CA GLY A 120 -4.72 -4.17 -18.93
C GLY A 120 -4.65 -2.97 -17.97
N TYR A 121 -4.26 -3.19 -16.70
CA TYR A 121 -4.24 -2.15 -15.68
C TYR A 121 -3.33 -0.99 -16.06
N LYS A 122 -3.80 0.24 -15.83
CA LYS A 122 -3.03 1.47 -15.97
C LYS A 122 -2.81 2.08 -14.60
N THR A 123 -1.53 2.30 -14.23
CA THR A 123 -1.16 2.93 -12.96
C THR A 123 -1.56 4.40 -12.91
N VAL A 124 -1.56 4.97 -11.72
CA VAL A 124 -1.85 6.41 -11.55
C VAL A 124 -0.85 7.28 -12.31
N ALA A 125 0.42 6.89 -12.34
CA ALA A 125 1.47 7.60 -13.09
C ALA A 125 1.26 7.58 -14.62
N GLU A 126 0.46 6.65 -15.14
CA GLU A 126 0.11 6.54 -16.57
C GLU A 126 -1.18 7.30 -16.92
N LYS A 127 -1.83 7.98 -15.95
CA LYS A 127 -3.07 8.74 -16.15
C LYS A 127 -2.81 10.24 -15.96
N PRO A 128 -3.55 11.11 -16.68
CA PRO A 128 -3.51 12.55 -16.41
C PRO A 128 -3.97 12.85 -14.97
N VAL A 129 -3.36 13.84 -14.35
CA VAL A 129 -3.76 14.30 -13.02
C VAL A 129 -5.14 14.95 -13.09
N ASN A 130 -6.09 14.44 -12.33
CA ASN A 130 -7.41 15.07 -12.20
C ASN A 130 -7.30 16.27 -11.24
N TRP A 131 -7.27 17.49 -11.80
CA TRP A 131 -7.13 18.71 -11.01
C TRP A 131 -8.26 18.90 -9.98
N GLU A 132 -9.50 18.53 -10.32
CA GLU A 132 -10.64 18.67 -9.42
C GLU A 132 -10.56 17.78 -8.16
N ILE A 133 -9.87 16.66 -8.28
CA ILE A 133 -9.57 15.78 -7.14
C ILE A 133 -8.33 16.30 -6.41
N PHE A 134 -7.27 16.62 -7.15
CA PHE A 134 -5.99 17.01 -6.58
C PHE A 134 -6.06 18.32 -5.79
N LYS A 135 -6.81 19.32 -6.27
CA LYS A 135 -6.97 20.63 -5.60
C LYS A 135 -7.59 20.50 -4.20
N LYS A 136 -8.36 19.42 -3.92
CA LYS A 136 -8.96 19.21 -2.59
C LYS A 136 -7.92 18.87 -1.51
N GLN A 137 -6.71 18.48 -1.91
CA GLN A 137 -5.60 18.15 -1.02
C GLN A 137 -4.62 19.32 -0.83
N LEU A 138 -4.84 20.41 -1.54
CA LEU A 138 -4.00 21.62 -1.51
C LEU A 138 -4.62 22.71 -0.64
N PRO A 139 -3.83 23.69 -0.19
CA PRO A 139 -4.35 24.87 0.49
C PRO A 139 -5.46 25.56 -0.32
N PRO A 140 -6.47 26.14 0.34
CA PRO A 140 -7.50 26.92 -0.35
C PRO A 140 -6.88 27.99 -1.26
N ASN A 141 -7.50 28.21 -2.42
CA ASN A 141 -7.04 29.20 -3.42
C ASN A 141 -5.70 28.87 -4.11
N THR A 142 -5.18 27.64 -4.01
CA THR A 142 -4.02 27.23 -4.81
C THR A 142 -4.36 27.33 -6.30
N PRO A 143 -3.61 28.11 -7.11
CA PRO A 143 -3.90 28.26 -8.53
C PRO A 143 -3.65 26.93 -9.27
N LYS A 144 -4.45 26.71 -10.32
CA LYS A 144 -4.22 25.56 -11.21
C LYS A 144 -2.85 25.72 -11.87
N PRO A 145 -1.98 24.69 -11.82
CA PRO A 145 -0.70 24.72 -12.54
C PRO A 145 -0.95 24.63 -14.05
N ASN A 146 0.09 24.89 -14.85
CA ASN A 146 0.05 24.69 -16.29
C ASN A 146 -0.34 23.23 -16.60
N ASP A 147 -1.11 23.03 -17.68
CA ASP A 147 -1.58 21.70 -18.08
C ASP A 147 -0.46 20.69 -18.35
N GLU A 148 0.75 21.17 -18.61
CA GLU A 148 1.95 20.34 -18.73
C GLU A 148 2.26 19.55 -17.46
N PHE A 149 2.06 20.15 -16.28
CA PHE A 149 2.25 19.49 -14.98
C PHE A 149 1.11 18.50 -14.60
N LEU A 150 0.01 18.57 -15.35
CA LEU A 150 -1.12 17.66 -15.19
C LEU A 150 -1.06 16.45 -16.14
N GLN A 151 -0.04 16.38 -16.99
CA GLN A 151 0.20 15.23 -17.86
C GLN A 151 0.63 14.01 -17.04
N PRO A 152 0.43 12.77 -17.56
CA PRO A 152 0.95 11.57 -16.93
C PRO A 152 2.45 11.70 -16.62
N GLY A 153 2.84 11.27 -15.42
CA GLY A 153 4.23 11.38 -14.97
C GLY A 153 4.38 10.99 -13.51
N SER A 154 5.58 11.11 -13.02
CA SER A 154 5.90 10.82 -11.62
C SER A 154 7.12 11.60 -11.13
N MET A 155 7.28 11.66 -9.81
CA MET A 155 8.47 12.23 -9.19
C MET A 155 9.66 11.27 -9.37
N VAL A 156 10.76 11.79 -9.89
CA VAL A 156 12.00 11.04 -10.12
C VAL A 156 13.10 11.65 -9.26
N PHE A 157 13.89 10.78 -8.61
CA PHE A 157 15.07 11.22 -7.88
C PHE A 157 16.13 11.68 -8.87
N SER A 158 16.47 12.96 -8.81
CA SER A 158 17.42 13.63 -9.69
C SER A 158 18.27 14.62 -8.88
N PRO A 159 19.31 14.14 -8.17
CA PRO A 159 20.09 14.99 -7.29
C PRO A 159 20.84 16.05 -8.09
N GLN A 160 20.69 17.29 -7.70
CA GLN A 160 21.43 18.43 -8.25
C GLN A 160 22.82 18.50 -7.59
N LYS A 161 23.80 19.04 -8.30
CA LYS A 161 25.12 19.35 -7.72
C LYS A 161 24.99 20.51 -6.73
N GLY A 162 25.59 20.38 -5.54
CA GLY A 162 25.64 21.48 -4.56
C GLY A 162 24.36 21.64 -3.74
N ILE A 163 23.71 20.53 -3.37
CA ILE A 163 22.58 20.53 -2.44
C ILE A 163 22.99 21.15 -1.11
N THR A 164 22.36 22.25 -0.72
CA THR A 164 22.68 23.01 0.49
C THR A 164 21.61 22.92 1.56
N ASN A 165 20.38 22.51 1.19
CA ASN A 165 19.25 22.45 2.10
C ASN A 165 18.51 21.11 1.98
N LEU A 166 18.52 20.32 3.05
CA LEU A 166 17.84 19.00 3.09
C LEU A 166 16.32 19.10 3.28
N VAL A 167 15.76 20.27 3.54
CA VAL A 167 14.32 20.48 3.70
C VAL A 167 13.64 20.72 2.35
N ASP A 168 14.35 21.28 1.40
CA ASP A 168 13.82 21.58 0.07
C ASP A 168 13.98 20.36 -0.86
N PHE A 169 12.93 19.54 -0.93
CA PHE A 169 12.91 18.32 -1.74
C PHE A 169 13.03 18.58 -3.26
N SER A 170 12.75 19.80 -3.74
CA SER A 170 12.89 20.14 -5.17
C SER A 170 14.34 20.03 -5.66
N GLN A 171 15.31 20.03 -4.75
CA GLN A 171 16.71 19.87 -5.07
C GLN A 171 17.11 18.45 -5.50
N TRP A 172 16.28 17.45 -5.22
CA TRP A 172 16.55 16.05 -5.60
C TRP A 172 15.35 15.29 -6.14
N TRP A 173 14.13 15.87 -6.10
CA TRP A 173 12.94 15.27 -6.69
C TRP A 173 12.40 16.18 -7.78
N GLN A 174 12.18 15.62 -8.97
CA GLN A 174 11.64 16.35 -10.10
C GLN A 174 10.44 15.62 -10.69
N TRP A 175 9.40 16.37 -11.06
CA TRP A 175 8.31 15.81 -11.84
C TRP A 175 8.76 15.59 -13.28
N ILE A 176 8.76 14.33 -13.73
CA ILE A 176 9.14 13.94 -15.08
C ILE A 176 7.92 13.42 -15.83
N LYS A 177 7.51 14.12 -16.87
CA LYS A 177 6.43 13.70 -17.77
C LYS A 177 6.78 12.35 -18.40
N GLY A 178 5.80 11.40 -18.37
CA GLY A 178 5.96 10.06 -18.91
C GLY A 178 6.79 9.13 -18.04
N ALA A 179 7.29 9.56 -16.87
CA ALA A 179 7.87 8.65 -15.90
C ALA A 179 6.78 7.76 -15.29
N ASN A 180 7.00 6.45 -15.33
CA ASN A 180 6.12 5.43 -14.79
C ASN A 180 6.91 4.14 -14.53
N TRP A 181 6.26 3.08 -14.12
CA TRP A 181 6.93 1.83 -13.78
C TRP A 181 7.70 1.19 -14.95
N ARG A 182 7.28 1.40 -16.22
CA ARG A 182 8.03 0.94 -17.43
C ARG A 182 9.16 1.86 -17.81
N HIS A 183 9.04 3.13 -17.47
CA HIS A 183 9.95 4.22 -17.82
C HIS A 183 10.38 5.00 -16.57
N PRO A 184 11.19 4.41 -15.66
CA PRO A 184 11.44 4.96 -14.32
C PRO A 184 12.08 6.36 -14.31
N HIS A 185 12.81 6.72 -15.34
CA HIS A 185 13.46 8.03 -15.46
C HIS A 185 12.88 8.88 -16.61
N GLY A 186 11.63 8.57 -17.04
CA GLY A 186 10.96 9.22 -18.15
C GLY A 186 10.98 8.40 -19.44
N PRO A 187 10.39 8.91 -20.54
CA PRO A 187 10.07 8.16 -21.76
C PRO A 187 11.24 7.42 -22.42
N ASN A 188 12.45 7.93 -22.26
CA ASN A 188 13.66 7.36 -22.85
C ASN A 188 14.31 6.27 -21.97
N SER A 189 13.76 5.97 -20.82
CA SER A 189 14.23 4.92 -19.92
C SER A 189 13.47 3.62 -20.10
N THR A 190 14.03 2.51 -19.64
CA THR A 190 13.41 1.17 -19.75
C THR A 190 13.76 0.30 -18.58
N ILE A 191 12.88 -0.68 -18.29
CA ILE A 191 13.12 -1.76 -17.33
C ILE A 191 13.67 -3.04 -17.97
N LYS A 192 14.07 -3.00 -19.26
CA LYS A 192 14.68 -4.16 -19.95
C LYS A 192 15.91 -4.64 -19.17
N GLY A 193 15.97 -5.94 -18.88
CA GLY A 193 17.03 -6.52 -18.06
C GLY A 193 16.90 -6.28 -16.54
N LYS A 194 15.85 -5.62 -16.09
CA LYS A 194 15.58 -5.31 -14.67
C LYS A 194 14.34 -6.03 -14.12
N GLY A 195 14.05 -7.22 -14.64
CA GLY A 195 12.86 -7.99 -14.23
C GLY A 195 12.79 -8.27 -12.72
N ASN A 196 13.92 -8.56 -12.09
CA ASN A 196 14.03 -8.87 -10.66
C ASN A 196 14.23 -7.62 -9.76
N PHE A 197 14.23 -6.41 -10.32
CA PHE A 197 14.27 -5.19 -9.53
C PHE A 197 12.86 -4.83 -9.03
N PRO A 198 12.73 -4.16 -7.87
CA PRO A 198 11.46 -3.70 -7.37
C PRO A 198 10.75 -2.79 -8.37
N VAL A 199 9.44 -2.95 -8.50
CA VAL A 199 8.62 -2.02 -9.29
C VAL A 199 8.54 -0.66 -8.59
N VAL A 200 8.67 0.42 -9.35
CA VAL A 200 8.65 1.80 -8.85
C VAL A 200 7.50 2.60 -9.48
N HIS A 201 7.25 3.82 -8.98
CA HIS A 201 6.16 4.71 -9.43
C HIS A 201 4.78 4.08 -9.26
N ILE A 202 4.61 3.33 -8.17
CA ILE A 202 3.37 2.69 -7.75
C ILE A 202 2.80 3.45 -6.57
N CYS A 203 1.55 3.88 -6.67
CA CYS A 203 0.83 4.46 -5.54
C CYS A 203 0.05 3.39 -4.76
N TYR A 204 -0.56 3.80 -3.65
CA TYR A 204 -1.33 2.89 -2.77
C TYR A 204 -2.45 2.14 -3.51
N SER A 205 -3.21 2.83 -4.38
CA SER A 205 -4.28 2.18 -5.15
C SER A 205 -3.76 1.17 -6.17
N ASP A 206 -2.59 1.42 -6.78
CA ASP A 206 -1.95 0.47 -7.68
C ASP A 206 -1.49 -0.77 -6.92
N ALA A 207 -0.92 -0.58 -5.72
CA ALA A 207 -0.47 -1.68 -4.86
C ALA A 207 -1.64 -2.55 -4.38
N ILE A 208 -2.78 -1.95 -3.99
CA ILE A 208 -4.01 -2.69 -3.65
C ILE A 208 -4.52 -3.48 -4.85
N ALA A 209 -4.55 -2.88 -6.04
CA ALA A 209 -5.02 -3.56 -7.24
C ALA A 209 -4.18 -4.80 -7.56
N TYR A 210 -2.85 -4.68 -7.47
CA TYR A 210 -1.93 -5.80 -7.62
C TYR A 210 -2.15 -6.88 -6.55
N ALA A 211 -2.17 -6.49 -5.27
CA ALA A 211 -2.34 -7.42 -4.16
C ALA A 211 -3.67 -8.20 -4.29
N SER A 212 -4.76 -7.51 -4.62
CA SER A 212 -6.07 -8.15 -4.84
C SER A 212 -6.06 -9.13 -6.01
N TRP A 213 -5.36 -8.79 -7.10
CA TRP A 213 -5.21 -9.70 -8.24
C TRP A 213 -4.45 -10.98 -7.88
N CYS A 214 -3.42 -10.86 -7.04
CA CYS A 214 -2.69 -12.02 -6.49
C CYS A 214 -3.45 -12.80 -5.42
N GLY A 215 -4.65 -12.36 -4.99
CA GLY A 215 -5.36 -12.94 -3.85
C GLY A 215 -4.70 -12.63 -2.51
N LYS A 216 -3.87 -11.60 -2.46
CA LYS A 216 -3.16 -11.10 -1.28
C LYS A 216 -3.76 -9.76 -0.79
N ARG A 217 -3.20 -9.22 0.26
CA ARG A 217 -3.49 -7.86 0.76
C ARG A 217 -2.19 -7.17 1.14
N LEU A 218 -2.24 -5.87 1.28
CA LEU A 218 -1.14 -5.14 1.90
C LEU A 218 -1.08 -5.45 3.40
N PRO A 219 0.11 -5.47 4.01
CA PRO A 219 0.24 -5.54 5.46
C PRO A 219 -0.36 -4.29 6.11
N THR A 220 -0.82 -4.45 7.34
CA THR A 220 -1.13 -3.30 8.19
C THR A 220 0.16 -2.68 8.71
N GLU A 221 0.07 -1.47 9.27
CA GLU A 221 1.21 -0.81 9.92
C GLU A 221 1.81 -1.68 11.04
N ALA A 222 0.96 -2.37 11.81
CA ALA A 222 1.39 -3.23 12.89
C ALA A 222 1.99 -4.58 12.43
N GLU A 223 1.72 -5.02 11.23
CA GLU A 223 2.32 -6.22 10.63
C GLU A 223 3.64 -5.91 9.95
N TRP A 224 3.89 -4.66 9.59
CA TRP A 224 5.13 -4.16 9.01
C TRP A 224 6.18 -3.83 10.08
#